data_4006a409d4eb00b03418d1557b4ec65d
#
_entry.id   4006a409d4eb00b03418d1557b4ec65d
#
_cell.length_a   1.000
_cell.length_b   1.000
_cell.length_c   1.000
_cell.angle_alpha   90.00
_cell.angle_beta   90.00
_cell.angle_gamma   90.00
#
_symmetry.space_group_name_H-M   'P 1'
#
loop_
_entity.id
_entity.type
_entity.pdbx_description
1 polymer ?
#
loop_
_entity_poly.entity_id
_entity_poly.type
_entity_poly.pdbx_seq_one_letter_code
_entity_poly.pdbx_strand_id
1 'polypeptide(L)'
;MSLENSSKLLDICPPFGEFLFPTLKFLSDEKVKSTSEIREAVASQMKLSEKAKLETVKSGKSFKYVNRIHWASTYLRQAGLITTPKWGSAQITP
;
A
#
# COMPACT_ATOMS: atom_id res chain seq x y z
N MET A 1 -4.11 3.56 -31.31
CA MET A 1 -3.90 3.44 -30.04
C MET A 1 -2.57 2.97 -29.70
N SER A 2 -2.06 3.53 -28.80
CA SER A 2 -0.68 3.30 -28.55
C SER A 2 -0.46 2.13 -27.61
N LEU A 3 0.74 1.63 -27.65
CA LEU A 3 1.10 0.49 -26.83
C LEU A 3 1.17 0.83 -25.36
N GLU A 4 1.52 2.05 -25.04
CA GLU A 4 1.60 2.38 -23.63
C GLU A 4 0.21 2.38 -23.02
N ASN A 5 -0.83 2.58 -23.79
CA ASN A 5 -2.17 2.45 -23.25
C ASN A 5 -2.46 1.02 -22.84
N SER A 6 -1.99 0.07 -23.65
CA SER A 6 -2.15 -1.33 -23.28
C SER A 6 -1.44 -1.63 -21.98
N SER A 7 -0.25 -1.10 -21.82
CA SER A 7 0.50 -1.30 -20.60
C SER A 7 -0.26 -0.75 -19.40
N LYS A 8 -0.83 0.43 -19.53
CA LYS A 8 -1.60 1.02 -18.44
C LYS A 8 -2.85 0.23 -18.13
N LEU A 9 -3.49 -0.32 -19.16
CA LEU A 9 -4.68 -1.11 -18.95
C LEU A 9 -4.36 -2.39 -18.20
N LEU A 10 -3.16 -2.92 -18.37
CA LEU A 10 -2.76 -4.13 -17.68
C LEU A 10 -2.35 -3.88 -16.24
N ASP A 11 -1.93 -2.66 -15.93
CA ASP A 11 -1.49 -2.32 -14.58
C ASP A 11 -2.56 -1.47 -13.91
N ILE A 12 -3.58 -2.13 -13.39
CA ILE A 12 -4.72 -1.46 -12.77
C ILE A 12 -4.38 -0.94 -11.38
N CYS A 13 -3.50 -1.64 -10.69
CA CYS A 13 -3.09 -1.23 -9.34
C CYS A 13 -2.18 -0.01 -9.43
N PRO A 14 -2.44 1.06 -8.65
CA PRO A 14 -1.59 2.24 -8.68
C PRO A 14 -0.16 1.93 -8.25
N PRO A 15 0.82 2.73 -8.66
CA PRO A 15 2.20 2.52 -8.23
C PRO A 15 2.36 2.79 -6.74
N PHE A 16 3.44 2.22 -6.15
CA PHE A 16 3.57 2.27 -4.69
C PHE A 16 3.63 3.70 -4.14
N GLY A 17 4.13 4.63 -4.93
CA GLY A 17 4.21 6.02 -4.49
C GLY A 17 2.86 6.61 -4.12
N GLU A 18 1.80 6.14 -4.75
CA GLU A 18 0.46 6.63 -4.45
C GLU A 18 -0.11 6.02 -3.17
N PHE A 19 0.56 5.02 -2.62
CA PHE A 19 0.16 4.43 -1.35
C PHE A 19 0.79 5.11 -0.14
N LEU A 20 1.77 5.99 -0.36
CA LEU A 20 2.50 6.62 0.74
C LEU A 20 1.61 7.49 1.61
N PHE A 21 0.91 8.43 1.00
CA PHE A 21 0.09 9.36 1.76
C PHE A 21 -1.10 8.67 2.44
N PRO A 22 -1.85 7.81 1.75
CA PRO A 22 -2.96 7.12 2.43
C PRO A 22 -2.50 6.29 3.62
N THR A 23 -1.34 5.64 3.51
CA THR A 23 -0.80 4.85 4.61
C THR A 23 -0.46 5.75 5.79
N LEU A 24 0.24 6.83 5.52
CA LEU A 24 0.63 7.76 6.58
C LEU A 24 -0.60 8.40 7.21
N LYS A 25 -1.58 8.76 6.39
CA LYS A 25 -2.80 9.37 6.89
C LYS A 25 -3.56 8.43 7.81
N PHE A 26 -3.65 7.15 7.45
CA PHE A 26 -4.33 6.19 8.31
C PHE A 26 -3.63 6.06 9.65
N LEU A 27 -2.31 6.21 9.69
CA LEU A 27 -1.55 6.09 10.92
C LEU A 27 -1.50 7.39 11.72
N SER A 28 -2.08 8.47 11.21
CA SER A 28 -1.94 9.79 11.83
C SER A 28 -2.64 9.91 13.18
N ASP A 29 -3.49 8.95 13.55
CA ASP A 29 -4.12 8.97 14.87
C ASP A 29 -3.19 8.47 15.98
N GLU A 30 -1.94 8.14 15.62
CA GLU A 30 -0.88 7.75 16.54
C GLU A 30 -1.08 6.40 17.22
N LYS A 31 -2.07 5.64 16.78
CA LYS A 31 -2.31 4.31 17.33
C LYS A 31 -1.55 3.25 16.55
N VAL A 32 -1.21 2.18 17.25
CA VAL A 32 -0.56 1.04 16.61
C VAL A 32 -1.60 0.29 15.77
N LYS A 33 -1.25 0.03 14.52
CA LYS A 33 -2.15 -0.68 13.60
C LYS A 33 -1.46 -1.93 13.09
N SER A 34 -2.25 -2.99 12.90
CA SER A 34 -1.71 -4.20 12.27
C SER A 34 -1.60 -3.98 10.77
N THR A 35 -0.77 -4.81 10.12
CA THR A 35 -0.65 -4.74 8.67
C THR A 35 -1.97 -5.03 7.97
N SER A 36 -2.80 -5.92 8.55
CA SER A 36 -4.12 -6.19 7.99
C SER A 36 -5.01 -4.95 8.03
N GLU A 37 -4.99 -4.24 9.16
CA GLU A 37 -5.79 -3.02 9.28
C GLU A 37 -5.34 -1.97 8.29
N ILE A 38 -4.04 -1.81 8.13
CA ILE A 38 -3.49 -0.83 7.19
C ILE A 38 -3.93 -1.18 5.77
N ARG A 39 -3.82 -2.45 5.42
CA ARG A 39 -4.17 -2.91 4.09
C ARG A 39 -5.64 -2.63 3.76
N GLU A 40 -6.52 -2.98 4.68
CA GLU A 40 -7.95 -2.76 4.49
C GLU A 40 -8.28 -1.28 4.38
N ALA A 41 -7.75 -0.48 5.29
CA ALA A 41 -8.05 0.93 5.34
C ALA A 41 -7.52 1.68 4.12
N VAL A 42 -6.30 1.36 3.71
CA VAL A 42 -5.68 2.04 2.57
C VAL A 42 -6.41 1.67 1.29
N ALA A 43 -6.74 0.39 1.11
CA ALA A 43 -7.47 -0.02 -0.08
C ALA A 43 -8.84 0.66 -0.15
N SER A 44 -9.51 0.78 0.98
CA SER A 44 -10.80 1.45 1.04
C SER A 44 -10.67 2.94 0.75
N GLN A 45 -9.67 3.59 1.34
CA GLN A 45 -9.46 5.02 1.15
C GLN A 45 -9.13 5.35 -0.30
N MET A 46 -8.34 4.51 -0.95
CA MET A 46 -7.98 4.70 -2.35
C MET A 46 -9.06 4.21 -3.30
N LYS A 47 -10.11 3.59 -2.76
CA LYS A 47 -11.23 3.09 -3.57
C LYS A 47 -10.75 2.13 -4.64
N LEU A 48 -9.86 1.23 -4.27
CA LEU A 48 -9.35 0.25 -5.21
C LEU A 48 -10.48 -0.66 -5.68
N SER A 49 -10.54 -0.88 -6.99
CA SER A 49 -11.55 -1.76 -7.56
C SER A 49 -11.23 -3.21 -7.19
N GLU A 50 -12.25 -4.08 -7.34
CA GLU A 50 -12.02 -5.50 -7.11
C GLU A 50 -10.94 -6.04 -8.06
N LYS A 51 -10.94 -5.55 -9.30
CA LYS A 51 -9.92 -5.96 -10.25
C LYS A 51 -8.53 -5.55 -9.78
N ALA A 52 -8.39 -4.32 -9.29
CA ALA A 52 -7.09 -3.86 -8.81
C ALA A 52 -6.62 -4.70 -7.64
N LYS A 53 -7.53 -5.07 -6.73
CA LYS A 53 -7.16 -5.88 -5.57
C LYS A 53 -6.78 -7.31 -5.94
N LEU A 54 -7.28 -7.80 -7.06
CA LEU A 54 -6.97 -9.16 -7.51
C LEU A 54 -5.72 -9.25 -8.36
N GLU A 55 -5.18 -8.12 -8.79
CA GLU A 55 -3.97 -8.12 -9.60
C GLU A 55 -2.78 -8.60 -8.78
N THR A 56 -2.01 -9.55 -9.34
CA THR A 56 -0.89 -10.14 -8.61
C THR A 56 0.44 -9.61 -9.14
N VAL A 57 1.47 -9.75 -8.31
CA VAL A 57 2.82 -9.48 -8.75
C VAL A 57 3.22 -10.51 -9.80
N LYS A 58 4.34 -10.26 -10.48
CA LYS A 58 4.76 -11.09 -11.59
C LYS A 58 4.88 -12.57 -11.23
N SER A 59 5.32 -12.87 -10.02
CA SER A 59 5.46 -14.25 -9.57
C SER A 59 4.12 -14.91 -9.25
N GLY A 60 3.06 -14.14 -9.12
CA GLY A 60 1.75 -14.65 -8.74
C GLY A 60 1.61 -15.00 -7.27
N LYS A 61 2.62 -14.71 -6.45
CA LYS A 61 2.62 -15.14 -5.05
C LYS A 61 1.95 -14.17 -4.09
N SER A 62 1.68 -12.95 -4.53
CA SER A 62 0.98 -11.99 -3.70
C SER A 62 0.26 -10.99 -4.57
N PHE A 63 -0.68 -10.26 -3.95
CA PHE A 63 -1.40 -9.23 -4.66
C PHE A 63 -0.54 -7.97 -4.76
N LYS A 64 -0.66 -7.28 -5.89
CA LYS A 64 0.12 -6.06 -6.11
C LYS A 64 -0.16 -5.00 -5.06
N TYR A 65 -1.43 -4.79 -4.69
CA TYR A 65 -1.73 -3.72 -3.74
C TYR A 65 -1.15 -4.02 -2.37
N VAL A 66 -1.14 -5.28 -1.96
CA VAL A 66 -0.53 -5.68 -0.69
C VAL A 66 0.97 -5.43 -0.73
N ASN A 67 1.60 -5.82 -1.83
CA ASN A 67 3.03 -5.63 -2.01
C ASN A 67 3.39 -4.15 -1.99
N ARG A 68 2.59 -3.34 -2.67
CA ARG A 68 2.88 -1.90 -2.76
C ARG A 68 2.64 -1.18 -1.44
N ILE A 69 1.65 -1.61 -0.65
CA ILE A 69 1.46 -1.08 0.69
C ILE A 69 2.65 -1.44 1.57
N HIS A 70 3.14 -2.67 1.44
CA HIS A 70 4.33 -3.08 2.18
C HIS A 70 5.53 -2.20 1.83
N TRP A 71 5.76 -1.94 0.56
CA TRP A 71 6.88 -1.10 0.15
C TRP A 71 6.69 0.35 0.58
N ALA A 72 5.46 0.84 0.54
CA ALA A 72 5.18 2.19 1.04
C ALA A 72 5.50 2.27 2.53
N SER A 73 5.10 1.28 3.30
CA SER A 73 5.40 1.25 4.73
C SER A 73 6.90 1.19 4.98
N THR A 74 7.61 0.38 4.20
CA THR A 74 9.06 0.28 4.31
C THR A 74 9.72 1.63 4.04
N TYR A 75 9.27 2.30 2.99
CA TYR A 75 9.80 3.60 2.66
C TYR A 75 9.56 4.61 3.78
N LEU A 76 8.33 4.64 4.31
CA LEU A 76 8.01 5.57 5.39
C LEU A 76 8.82 5.27 6.65
N ARG A 77 9.06 3.99 6.93
CA ARG A 77 9.88 3.62 8.07
C ARG A 77 11.33 4.07 7.88
N GLN A 78 11.87 3.90 6.69
CA GLN A 78 13.24 4.34 6.41
C GLN A 78 13.37 5.86 6.46
N ALA A 79 12.29 6.56 6.15
CA ALA A 79 12.27 8.03 6.23
C ALA A 79 12.06 8.52 7.67
N GLY A 80 11.85 7.62 8.62
CA GLY A 80 11.67 7.99 10.01
C GLY A 80 10.27 8.47 10.36
N LEU A 81 9.31 8.27 9.47
CA LEU A 81 7.95 8.75 9.69
C LEU A 81 7.07 7.75 10.41
N ILE A 82 7.40 6.47 10.34
CA ILE A 82 6.66 5.45 11.07
C ILE A 82 7.65 4.49 11.73
N THR A 83 7.16 3.73 12.69
CA THR A 83 7.95 2.73 13.38
C THR A 83 7.14 1.44 13.46
N THR A 84 7.83 0.34 13.80
CA THR A 84 7.19 -0.96 13.95
C THR A 84 7.33 -1.38 15.42
N PRO A 85 6.35 -1.01 16.28
CA PRO A 85 6.46 -1.30 17.70
C PRO A 85 6.51 -2.79 18.00
N LYS A 86 5.85 -3.59 17.17
CA LYS A 86 5.94 -5.03 17.27
C LYS A 86 5.76 -5.61 15.89
N TRP A 87 6.14 -6.88 15.77
CA TRP A 87 6.11 -7.53 14.47
C TRP A 87 4.72 -7.48 13.86
N GLY A 88 4.64 -7.12 12.58
CA GLY A 88 3.37 -7.05 11.88
C GLY A 88 2.52 -5.82 12.20
N SER A 89 3.13 -4.77 12.74
CA SER A 89 2.41 -3.56 13.08
C SER A 89 3.17 -2.33 12.62
N ALA A 90 2.50 -1.17 12.70
CA ALA A 90 3.12 0.10 12.38
C ALA A 90 2.45 1.21 13.19
N GLN A 91 3.19 2.27 13.43
CA GLN A 91 2.70 3.42 14.17
C GLN A 91 3.45 4.64 13.69
N ILE A 92 2.77 5.79 13.59
CA ILE A 92 3.43 7.02 13.19
C ILE A 92 4.40 7.45 14.31
N THR A 93 5.54 8.00 13.91
CA THR A 93 6.50 8.50 14.90
C THR A 93 6.02 9.82 15.47
N PRO A 94 6.34 10.11 16.73
CA PRO A 94 5.94 11.37 17.35
C PRO A 94 6.63 12.56 16.72
#